data_4952e6018f50568a27fa715d0be1831f
#
_entry.id   4952e6018f50568a27fa715d0be1831f
#
_cell.length_a   1.000
_cell.length_b   1.000
_cell.length_c   1.000
_cell.angle_alpha   90.00
_cell.angle_beta   90.00
_cell.angle_gamma   90.00
#
_symmetry.space_group_name_H-M   'P 1'
#
loop_
_entity.id
_entity.type
_entity.pdbx_description
1 polymer ?
#
loop_
_entity_poly.entity_id
_entity_poly.type
_entity_poly.pdbx_seq_one_letter_code
_entity_poly.pdbx_strand_id
1 'polypeptide(L)'
;MIMTDEQVFKEIAKISRQYHCEDREEVRDMVLAFNENVSDEARRIHKESIIIDTCTFNLEGDTNWALEASGCTALNCTVPGTKDGAGEALRCFIDYYQAVNDCDRFKMVYKADDIVEAKKEGKIGVILGSQGCDFVFHNNLYASVEAFARIGLRVMPVAYNHSTFAGDGCYATLTSNGGLTNDGKVLIDAMEKSGITVDLSHVGERTSMDALYAATKPAVFTHSNPKALFNHPRNISDELAKKCAEIGGVVGICSYPPILWDGEHFPGIEQFMDAMVYFCDLIGVEHVGIGIDSNATPGAYLHRDSAYFAKLNRSKESISYKSYMAGRGYLGACNEGVCSLANFVNIVDHMLKRGFKEKEIKLILGENWLRVFRETWKN
;
A
#
# COMPACT_ATOMS: atom_id res chain seq x y z
N MET A 1 10.25 -5.07 31.22
CA MET A 1 11.70 -5.32 31.00
C MET A 1 11.91 -5.37 29.49
N ILE A 2 12.63 -4.39 28.94
CA ILE A 2 12.85 -4.32 27.47
C ILE A 2 13.79 -5.47 27.12
N MET A 3 13.35 -6.36 26.23
CA MET A 3 14.16 -7.48 25.74
C MET A 3 15.37 -6.95 24.96
N THR A 4 16.52 -7.60 25.11
CA THR A 4 17.70 -7.34 24.28
C THR A 4 17.48 -7.83 22.85
N ASP A 5 18.20 -7.28 21.88
CA ASP A 5 18.09 -7.70 20.47
C ASP A 5 18.29 -9.22 20.31
N GLU A 6 19.23 -9.80 21.08
CA GLU A 6 19.48 -11.26 21.06
C GLU A 6 18.29 -12.06 21.61
N GLN A 7 17.59 -11.55 22.62
CA GLN A 7 16.40 -12.20 23.17
C GLN A 7 15.21 -12.11 22.18
N VAL A 8 15.04 -10.96 21.52
CA VAL A 8 14.03 -10.78 20.46
C VAL A 8 14.31 -11.74 19.32
N PHE A 9 15.57 -11.89 18.88
CA PHE A 9 15.94 -12.86 17.83
C PHE A 9 15.70 -14.31 18.22
N LYS A 10 16.01 -14.66 19.48
CA LYS A 10 15.75 -16.03 19.98
C LYS A 10 14.26 -16.34 20.04
N GLU A 11 13.44 -15.37 20.43
CA GLU A 11 11.98 -15.54 20.42
C GLU A 11 11.41 -15.58 19.00
N ILE A 12 11.84 -14.71 18.11
CA ILE A 12 11.45 -14.76 16.68
C ILE A 12 11.85 -16.11 16.06
N ALA A 13 13.07 -16.59 16.32
CA ALA A 13 13.54 -17.88 15.81
C ALA A 13 12.81 -19.09 16.44
N LYS A 14 12.35 -18.99 17.69
CA LYS A 14 11.56 -19.99 18.36
C LYS A 14 10.13 -20.02 17.81
N ILE A 15 9.53 -18.85 17.64
CA ILE A 15 8.21 -18.64 17.05
C ILE A 15 8.21 -19.08 15.58
N SER A 16 9.22 -18.70 14.80
CA SER A 16 9.43 -19.14 13.42
C SER A 16 9.57 -20.66 13.31
N ARG A 17 10.17 -21.35 14.28
CA ARG A 17 10.24 -22.81 14.31
C ARG A 17 8.96 -23.48 14.79
N GLN A 18 8.19 -22.83 15.64
CA GLN A 18 6.92 -23.32 16.18
C GLN A 18 5.78 -23.14 15.16
N TYR A 19 5.89 -22.13 14.32
CA TYR A 19 5.01 -21.81 13.20
C TYR A 19 5.81 -21.86 11.88
N HIS A 20 6.59 -22.91 11.67
CA HIS A 20 6.98 -23.29 10.32
C HIS A 20 5.67 -23.51 9.56
N CYS A 21 5.14 -22.40 9.01
CA CYS A 21 4.09 -22.46 8.01
C CYS A 21 4.68 -23.05 6.71
N GLU A 22 5.22 -24.27 6.81
CA GLU A 22 5.36 -25.17 5.68
C GLU A 22 3.96 -25.60 5.23
N ASP A 23 2.97 -25.52 6.11
CA ASP A 23 1.59 -25.80 5.79
C ASP A 23 0.85 -24.53 5.35
N ARG A 24 0.92 -24.28 4.06
CA ARG A 24 0.23 -23.19 3.36
C ARG A 24 -1.30 -23.30 3.49
N GLU A 25 -1.82 -24.49 3.79
CA GLU A 25 -3.25 -24.74 4.01
C GLU A 25 -3.71 -24.15 5.33
N GLU A 26 -2.96 -24.28 6.42
CA GLU A 26 -3.31 -23.69 7.72
C GLU A 26 -3.38 -22.15 7.64
N VAL A 27 -2.45 -21.50 6.92
CA VAL A 27 -2.47 -20.04 6.72
C VAL A 27 -3.69 -19.63 5.91
N ARG A 28 -3.99 -20.35 4.83
CA ARG A 28 -5.17 -20.11 4.01
C ARG A 28 -6.44 -20.21 4.84
N ASP A 29 -6.58 -21.31 5.58
CA ASP A 29 -7.79 -21.61 6.37
C ASP A 29 -7.97 -20.58 7.48
N MET A 30 -6.90 -20.17 8.16
CA MET A 30 -6.92 -19.07 9.14
C MET A 30 -7.41 -17.75 8.52
N VAL A 31 -6.87 -17.37 7.36
CA VAL A 31 -7.25 -16.12 6.68
C VAL A 31 -8.70 -16.17 6.21
N LEU A 32 -9.13 -17.29 5.65
CA LEU A 32 -10.49 -17.47 5.13
C LEU A 32 -11.53 -17.59 6.26
N ALA A 33 -11.14 -18.06 7.45
CA ALA A 33 -12.03 -18.13 8.60
C ALA A 33 -12.60 -16.75 9.00
N PHE A 34 -11.85 -15.66 8.77
CA PHE A 34 -12.39 -14.29 8.98
C PHE A 34 -13.56 -13.94 8.05
N ASN A 35 -13.71 -14.66 6.94
CA ASN A 35 -14.76 -14.42 5.95
C ASN A 35 -16.01 -15.30 6.17
N GLU A 36 -16.00 -16.24 7.13
CA GLU A 36 -17.08 -17.22 7.29
C GLU A 36 -18.41 -16.57 7.71
N ASN A 37 -18.35 -15.60 8.60
CA ASN A 37 -19.53 -14.99 9.23
C ASN A 37 -19.94 -13.67 8.58
N VAL A 38 -19.47 -13.35 7.37
CA VAL A 38 -19.88 -12.13 6.67
C VAL A 38 -21.30 -12.27 6.12
N SER A 39 -22.06 -11.17 6.13
CA SER A 39 -23.44 -11.12 5.66
C SER A 39 -23.55 -11.35 4.14
N ASP A 40 -24.73 -11.84 3.70
CA ASP A 40 -25.03 -11.98 2.27
C ASP A 40 -25.01 -10.62 1.54
N GLU A 41 -25.38 -9.56 2.23
CA GLU A 41 -25.31 -8.19 1.70
C GLU A 41 -23.85 -7.78 1.44
N ALA A 42 -22.94 -8.06 2.38
CA ALA A 42 -21.52 -7.80 2.19
C ALA A 42 -20.95 -8.57 1.00
N ARG A 43 -21.31 -9.86 0.84
CA ARG A 43 -20.90 -10.68 -0.30
C ARG A 43 -21.40 -10.12 -1.62
N ARG A 44 -22.66 -9.67 -1.67
CA ARG A 44 -23.25 -9.05 -2.86
C ARG A 44 -22.52 -7.77 -3.24
N ILE A 45 -22.36 -6.82 -2.29
CA ILE A 45 -21.68 -5.55 -2.53
C ILE A 45 -20.24 -5.78 -2.97
N HIS A 46 -19.51 -6.66 -2.28
CA HIS A 46 -18.13 -7.04 -2.63
C HIS A 46 -18.04 -7.54 -4.07
N LYS A 47 -18.91 -8.48 -4.48
CA LYS A 47 -18.92 -9.05 -5.83
C LYS A 47 -19.20 -8.01 -6.92
N GLU A 48 -20.13 -7.09 -6.66
CA GLU A 48 -20.56 -6.07 -7.62
C GLU A 48 -19.59 -4.89 -7.75
N SER A 49 -18.81 -4.61 -6.72
CA SER A 49 -17.94 -3.44 -6.64
C SER A 49 -16.72 -3.54 -7.56
N ILE A 50 -16.25 -2.38 -8.02
CA ILE A 50 -14.87 -2.22 -8.47
C ILE A 50 -14.01 -2.16 -7.19
N ILE A 51 -13.06 -3.07 -7.05
CA ILE A 51 -12.18 -3.15 -5.90
C ILE A 51 -10.75 -2.92 -6.37
N ILE A 52 -10.10 -1.88 -5.85
CA ILE A 52 -8.72 -1.51 -6.20
C ILE A 52 -7.91 -1.49 -4.92
N ASP A 53 -6.92 -2.38 -4.82
CA ASP A 53 -5.88 -2.27 -3.80
C ASP A 53 -4.69 -1.49 -4.34
N THR A 54 -4.27 -0.47 -3.61
CA THR A 54 -3.23 0.44 -4.09
C THR A 54 -1.83 0.15 -3.54
N CYS A 55 -1.65 -0.95 -2.80
CA CYS A 55 -0.32 -1.40 -2.39
C CYS A 55 -0.24 -2.93 -2.23
N THR A 56 0.15 -3.60 -3.30
CA THR A 56 0.36 -5.05 -3.34
C THR A 56 1.78 -5.36 -3.83
N PHE A 57 2.43 -6.39 -3.28
CA PHE A 57 3.86 -6.64 -3.57
C PHE A 57 4.12 -7.77 -4.54
N ASN A 58 3.33 -8.82 -4.60
CA ASN A 58 3.70 -9.99 -5.39
C ASN A 58 2.48 -10.68 -6.00
N LEU A 59 2.61 -11.04 -7.28
CA LEU A 59 1.63 -11.83 -8.02
C LEU A 59 2.05 -13.31 -8.15
N GLU A 60 3.26 -13.67 -7.71
CA GLU A 60 3.84 -15.00 -7.89
C GLU A 60 3.55 -15.94 -6.71
N GLY A 61 3.57 -17.23 -7.00
CA GLY A 61 3.51 -18.33 -6.04
C GLY A 61 2.07 -18.79 -5.73
N ASP A 62 1.91 -19.55 -4.63
CA ASP A 62 0.65 -20.12 -4.17
C ASP A 62 -0.35 -19.08 -3.62
N THR A 63 -0.39 -17.90 -4.24
CA THR A 63 -1.28 -16.78 -3.87
C THR A 63 -2.64 -16.86 -4.55
N ASN A 64 -2.84 -17.81 -5.44
CA ASN A 64 -4.04 -17.93 -6.26
C ASN A 64 -5.34 -17.90 -5.46
N TRP A 65 -5.40 -18.61 -4.33
CA TRP A 65 -6.58 -18.63 -3.47
C TRP A 65 -6.89 -17.26 -2.86
N ALA A 66 -5.87 -16.49 -2.49
CA ALA A 66 -6.06 -15.17 -1.91
C ALA A 66 -6.52 -14.15 -2.97
N LEU A 67 -5.97 -14.22 -4.17
CA LEU A 67 -6.40 -13.42 -5.32
C LEU A 67 -7.83 -13.74 -5.74
N GLU A 68 -8.22 -15.02 -5.74
CA GLU A 68 -9.60 -15.44 -6.00
C GLU A 68 -10.58 -14.91 -4.95
N ALA A 69 -10.23 -15.08 -3.68
CA ALA A 69 -11.07 -14.63 -2.56
C ALA A 69 -11.15 -13.09 -2.45
N SER A 70 -10.14 -12.38 -2.95
CA SER A 70 -10.07 -10.92 -2.85
C SER A 70 -11.18 -10.19 -3.60
N GLY A 71 -11.65 -10.73 -4.70
CA GLY A 71 -12.55 -10.03 -5.62
C GLY A 71 -11.98 -8.77 -6.24
N CYS A 72 -10.67 -8.53 -6.09
CA CYS A 72 -10.01 -7.34 -6.62
C CYS A 72 -10.19 -7.23 -8.13
N THR A 73 -10.54 -6.02 -8.56
CA THR A 73 -10.62 -5.65 -9.98
C THR A 73 -9.27 -5.21 -10.50
N ALA A 74 -8.47 -4.52 -9.66
CA ALA A 74 -7.12 -4.13 -10.00
C ALA A 74 -6.23 -4.05 -8.74
N LEU A 75 -4.94 -4.24 -8.96
CA LEU A 75 -3.89 -4.17 -7.95
C LEU A 75 -2.80 -3.21 -8.41
N ASN A 76 -2.48 -2.20 -7.61
CA ASN A 76 -1.27 -1.41 -7.80
C ASN A 76 -0.09 -2.20 -7.24
N CYS A 77 0.61 -2.87 -8.15
CA CYS A 77 1.73 -3.72 -7.80
C CYS A 77 3.00 -2.90 -7.62
N THR A 78 3.55 -2.95 -6.43
CA THR A 78 4.84 -2.34 -6.14
C THR A 78 5.96 -3.11 -6.82
N VAL A 79 6.51 -2.53 -7.88
CA VAL A 79 7.63 -3.14 -8.59
C VAL A 79 8.88 -3.08 -7.70
N PRO A 80 9.48 -4.23 -7.32
CA PRO A 80 10.74 -4.25 -6.59
C PRO A 80 11.87 -3.59 -7.38
N GLY A 81 13.00 -3.31 -6.74
CA GLY A 81 14.18 -2.75 -7.41
C GLY A 81 14.09 -1.28 -7.76
N THR A 82 12.96 -0.62 -7.54
CA THR A 82 12.78 0.81 -7.82
C THR A 82 13.60 1.73 -6.89
N LYS A 83 14.20 1.16 -5.85
CA LYS A 83 15.18 1.83 -4.96
C LYS A 83 16.63 1.45 -5.29
N ASP A 84 16.85 0.52 -6.21
CA ASP A 84 18.17 -0.08 -6.51
C ASP A 84 18.70 0.35 -7.88
N GLY A 85 18.07 1.33 -8.50
CA GLY A 85 18.48 1.93 -9.78
C GLY A 85 17.75 1.36 -11.00
N ALA A 86 17.97 2.00 -12.15
CA ALA A 86 17.20 1.76 -13.38
C ALA A 86 17.29 0.32 -13.93
N GLY A 87 18.48 -0.30 -13.84
CA GLY A 87 18.68 -1.66 -14.35
C GLY A 87 17.85 -2.69 -13.59
N GLU A 88 17.86 -2.61 -12.26
CA GLU A 88 17.09 -3.52 -11.41
C GLU A 88 15.58 -3.25 -11.52
N ALA A 89 15.18 -1.99 -11.56
CA ALA A 89 13.78 -1.63 -11.81
C ALA A 89 13.28 -2.23 -13.12
N LEU A 90 14.04 -2.06 -14.22
CA LEU A 90 13.66 -2.59 -15.53
C LEU A 90 13.54 -4.12 -15.53
N ARG A 91 14.46 -4.83 -14.86
CA ARG A 91 14.37 -6.29 -14.69
C ARG A 91 13.05 -6.69 -14.02
N CYS A 92 12.71 -6.03 -12.93
CA CYS A 92 11.46 -6.32 -12.22
C CYS A 92 10.20 -5.96 -13.04
N PHE A 93 10.24 -4.90 -13.87
CA PHE A 93 9.16 -4.63 -14.82
C PHE A 93 8.97 -5.80 -15.81
N ILE A 94 10.07 -6.36 -16.32
CA ILE A 94 10.04 -7.51 -17.23
C ILE A 94 9.40 -8.73 -16.53
N ASP A 95 9.77 -9.00 -15.28
CA ASP A 95 9.20 -10.09 -14.47
C ASP A 95 7.68 -9.96 -14.35
N TYR A 96 7.15 -8.74 -14.09
CA TYR A 96 5.70 -8.50 -14.04
C TYR A 96 5.02 -8.71 -15.40
N TYR A 97 5.66 -8.28 -16.50
CA TYR A 97 5.14 -8.55 -17.85
C TYR A 97 5.06 -10.04 -18.13
N GLN A 98 6.09 -10.79 -17.74
CA GLN A 98 6.09 -12.24 -17.89
C GLN A 98 4.96 -12.87 -17.07
N ALA A 99 4.83 -12.51 -15.78
CA ALA A 99 3.78 -13.04 -14.91
C ALA A 99 2.36 -12.79 -15.46
N VAL A 100 2.12 -11.61 -16.06
CA VAL A 100 0.84 -11.29 -16.70
C VAL A 100 0.63 -12.08 -18.00
N ASN A 101 1.67 -12.28 -18.80
CA ASN A 101 1.57 -13.04 -20.05
C ASN A 101 1.38 -14.54 -19.81
N ASP A 102 1.95 -15.06 -18.71
CA ASP A 102 1.89 -16.48 -18.37
C ASP A 102 0.59 -16.87 -17.64
N CYS A 103 -0.28 -15.91 -17.32
CA CYS A 103 -1.49 -16.15 -16.55
C CYS A 103 -2.70 -15.39 -17.10
N ASP A 104 -3.66 -16.10 -17.68
CA ASP A 104 -4.90 -15.54 -18.27
C ASP A 104 -5.78 -14.75 -17.27
N ARG A 105 -5.52 -14.89 -15.97
CA ARG A 105 -6.23 -14.18 -14.91
C ARG A 105 -5.89 -12.69 -14.87
N PHE A 106 -4.74 -12.29 -15.36
CA PHE A 106 -4.24 -10.92 -15.29
C PHE A 106 -4.43 -10.15 -16.59
N LYS A 107 -4.49 -8.84 -16.47
CA LYS A 107 -4.50 -7.88 -17.57
C LYS A 107 -3.64 -6.68 -17.21
N MET A 108 -2.67 -6.31 -18.06
CA MET A 108 -1.93 -5.06 -17.85
C MET A 108 -2.85 -3.85 -17.96
N VAL A 109 -2.66 -2.89 -17.07
CA VAL A 109 -3.42 -1.63 -17.01
C VAL A 109 -2.51 -0.49 -17.45
N TYR A 110 -2.88 0.16 -18.55
CA TYR A 110 -2.18 1.35 -19.06
C TYR A 110 -3.01 2.63 -18.93
N LYS A 111 -4.33 2.51 -18.88
CA LYS A 111 -5.29 3.61 -18.68
C LYS A 111 -6.37 3.19 -17.71
N ALA A 112 -7.04 4.15 -17.10
CA ALA A 112 -8.04 3.87 -16.06
C ALA A 112 -9.19 2.99 -16.53
N ASP A 113 -9.59 3.11 -17.80
CA ASP A 113 -10.67 2.29 -18.35
C ASP A 113 -10.29 0.82 -18.52
N ASP A 114 -9.00 0.46 -18.61
CA ASP A 114 -8.56 -0.94 -18.62
C ASP A 114 -8.96 -1.67 -17.33
N ILE A 115 -9.09 -0.95 -16.21
CA ILE A 115 -9.60 -1.49 -14.93
C ILE A 115 -11.06 -1.93 -15.09
N VAL A 116 -11.88 -1.07 -15.71
CA VAL A 116 -13.30 -1.39 -15.96
C VAL A 116 -13.45 -2.55 -16.93
N GLU A 117 -12.57 -2.63 -17.92
CA GLU A 117 -12.52 -3.74 -18.86
C GLU A 117 -12.08 -5.04 -18.17
N ALA A 118 -11.07 -4.99 -17.30
CA ALA A 118 -10.65 -6.16 -16.51
C ALA A 118 -11.82 -6.75 -15.70
N LYS A 119 -12.61 -5.89 -15.03
CA LYS A 119 -13.83 -6.33 -14.33
C LYS A 119 -14.81 -7.07 -15.23
N LYS A 120 -15.07 -6.53 -16.44
CA LYS A 120 -15.99 -7.15 -17.41
C LYS A 120 -15.48 -8.49 -17.95
N GLU A 121 -14.15 -8.61 -18.08
CA GLU A 121 -13.49 -9.82 -18.54
C GLU A 121 -13.32 -10.88 -17.43
N GLY A 122 -13.63 -10.53 -16.18
CA GLY A 122 -13.37 -11.40 -15.01
C GLY A 122 -11.89 -11.56 -14.70
N LYS A 123 -11.08 -10.58 -15.09
CA LYS A 123 -9.63 -10.53 -14.86
C LYS A 123 -9.28 -9.53 -13.77
N ILE A 124 -8.04 -9.63 -13.27
CA ILE A 124 -7.44 -8.66 -12.33
C ILE A 124 -6.51 -7.76 -13.13
N GLY A 125 -6.77 -6.45 -13.09
CA GLY A 125 -5.89 -5.45 -13.68
C GLY A 125 -4.59 -5.29 -12.88
N VAL A 126 -3.45 -5.34 -13.56
CA VAL A 126 -2.14 -5.12 -12.96
C VAL A 126 -1.69 -3.70 -13.30
N ILE A 127 -1.65 -2.85 -12.29
CA ILE A 127 -1.11 -1.50 -12.35
C ILE A 127 0.34 -1.56 -11.88
N LEU A 128 1.27 -1.09 -12.68
CA LEU A 128 2.67 -1.04 -12.27
C LEU A 128 2.93 0.24 -11.48
N GLY A 129 3.23 0.09 -10.20
CA GLY A 129 3.63 1.15 -9.28
C GLY A 129 5.05 0.97 -8.78
N SER A 130 5.54 1.95 -8.03
CA SER A 130 6.82 1.86 -7.34
C SER A 130 6.71 2.35 -5.91
N GLN A 131 7.69 1.99 -5.08
CA GLN A 131 7.87 2.58 -3.74
C GLN A 131 9.19 3.36 -3.65
N GLY A 132 9.69 3.88 -4.76
CA GLY A 132 10.88 4.72 -4.81
C GLY A 132 10.97 5.44 -6.13
N CYS A 133 11.86 6.42 -6.22
CA CYS A 133 12.17 7.17 -7.44
C CYS A 133 13.67 7.12 -7.83
N ASP A 134 14.46 6.31 -7.13
CA ASP A 134 15.93 6.26 -7.33
C ASP A 134 16.35 5.62 -8.66
N PHE A 135 15.40 5.03 -9.38
CA PHE A 135 15.62 4.44 -10.71
C PHE A 135 15.52 5.47 -11.85
N VAL A 136 14.96 6.66 -11.61
CA VAL A 136 14.93 7.71 -12.65
C VAL A 136 16.25 8.49 -12.69
N PHE A 137 16.65 8.90 -13.89
CA PHE A 137 17.88 9.66 -14.08
C PHE A 137 17.64 11.15 -13.82
N HIS A 138 18.08 11.67 -12.68
CA HIS A 138 17.83 13.05 -12.27
C HIS A 138 18.52 14.10 -13.17
N ASN A 139 19.52 13.73 -13.95
CA ASN A 139 20.11 14.60 -14.98
C ASN A 139 19.26 14.70 -16.26
N ASN A 140 18.20 13.89 -16.40
CA ASN A 140 17.25 13.92 -17.52
C ASN A 140 15.87 13.43 -17.09
N LEU A 141 15.26 14.11 -16.10
CA LEU A 141 14.04 13.68 -15.43
C LEU A 141 12.87 13.46 -16.38
N TYR A 142 12.58 14.43 -17.26
CA TYR A 142 11.42 14.31 -18.16
C TYR A 142 11.51 13.08 -19.07
N ALA A 143 12.63 12.88 -19.74
CA ALA A 143 12.78 11.73 -20.63
C ALA A 143 12.82 10.40 -19.88
N SER A 144 13.46 10.39 -18.70
CA SER A 144 13.52 9.20 -17.86
C SER A 144 12.14 8.79 -17.34
N VAL A 145 11.37 9.72 -16.78
CA VAL A 145 10.02 9.50 -16.29
C VAL A 145 9.07 9.08 -17.42
N GLU A 146 9.17 9.75 -18.60
CA GLU A 146 8.37 9.38 -19.77
C GLU A 146 8.70 7.95 -20.25
N ALA A 147 9.99 7.56 -20.26
CA ALA A 147 10.38 6.21 -20.64
C ALA A 147 9.73 5.16 -19.73
N PHE A 148 9.78 5.34 -18.41
CA PHE A 148 9.12 4.42 -17.47
C PHE A 148 7.58 4.46 -17.59
N ALA A 149 6.99 5.62 -17.86
CA ALA A 149 5.55 5.71 -18.13
C ALA A 149 5.15 4.92 -19.39
N ARG A 150 5.97 4.94 -20.45
CA ARG A 150 5.74 4.17 -21.69
C ARG A 150 5.83 2.66 -21.48
N ILE A 151 6.66 2.20 -20.57
CA ILE A 151 6.69 0.79 -20.16
C ILE A 151 5.69 0.45 -19.05
N GLY A 152 4.74 1.32 -18.75
CA GLY A 152 3.57 1.01 -17.94
C GLY A 152 3.58 1.52 -16.50
N LEU A 153 4.61 2.22 -16.03
CA LEU A 153 4.58 2.85 -14.70
C LEU A 153 3.42 3.84 -14.58
N ARG A 154 2.63 3.72 -13.49
CA ARG A 154 1.43 4.55 -13.28
C ARG A 154 1.35 5.25 -11.95
N VAL A 155 2.07 4.77 -10.93
CA VAL A 155 2.10 5.34 -9.58
C VAL A 155 3.54 5.37 -9.09
N MET A 156 4.02 6.53 -8.60
CA MET A 156 5.39 6.66 -8.10
C MET A 156 5.47 7.68 -6.96
N PRO A 157 6.17 7.35 -5.85
CA PRO A 157 6.46 8.32 -4.78
C PRO A 157 7.71 9.13 -5.08
N VAL A 158 7.83 10.30 -4.44
CA VAL A 158 9.01 11.16 -4.51
C VAL A 158 10.14 10.74 -3.55
N ALA A 159 9.82 9.97 -2.51
CA ALA A 159 10.78 9.41 -1.56
C ALA A 159 10.24 8.15 -0.89
N TYR A 160 11.13 7.26 -0.43
CA TYR A 160 10.79 6.09 0.36
C TYR A 160 11.59 6.09 1.66
N ASN A 161 10.91 6.39 2.78
CA ASN A 161 11.45 6.34 4.14
C ASN A 161 12.62 7.28 4.41
N HIS A 162 13.62 7.36 3.54
CA HIS A 162 14.83 8.18 3.66
C HIS A 162 14.86 9.29 2.62
N SER A 163 15.85 10.18 2.73
CA SER A 163 16.04 11.26 1.75
C SER A 163 16.47 10.71 0.40
N THR A 164 15.88 11.26 -0.65
CA THR A 164 16.24 11.06 -2.06
C THR A 164 16.71 12.40 -2.67
N PHE A 165 17.03 12.40 -3.97
CA PHE A 165 17.31 13.65 -4.68
C PHE A 165 16.08 14.58 -4.75
N ALA A 166 14.85 14.03 -4.62
CA ALA A 166 13.61 14.77 -4.74
C ALA A 166 13.10 15.37 -3.43
N GLY A 167 13.40 14.74 -2.28
CA GLY A 167 12.97 15.21 -0.97
C GLY A 167 13.19 14.20 0.14
N ASP A 168 12.69 14.51 1.31
CA ASP A 168 12.85 13.67 2.50
C ASP A 168 11.70 12.66 2.64
N GLY A 169 12.04 11.42 3.00
CA GLY A 169 11.09 10.41 3.44
C GLY A 169 10.70 10.57 4.92
N CYS A 170 9.71 9.81 5.39
CA CYS A 170 9.11 9.94 6.71
C CYS A 170 10.08 9.69 7.87
N TYR A 171 11.12 8.89 7.68
CA TYR A 171 12.15 8.66 8.72
C TYR A 171 13.34 9.63 8.61
N ALA A 172 13.55 10.24 7.43
CA ALA A 172 14.57 11.28 7.28
C ALA A 172 14.24 12.52 8.15
N THR A 173 12.96 12.85 8.30
CA THR A 173 12.50 13.99 9.11
C THR A 173 12.87 13.93 10.59
N LEU A 174 13.29 12.76 11.08
CA LEU A 174 13.84 12.63 12.45
C LEU A 174 15.22 13.29 12.59
N THR A 175 15.94 13.54 11.49
CA THR A 175 17.28 14.11 11.45
C THR A 175 17.39 15.32 10.54
N SER A 176 16.48 15.46 9.57
CA SER A 176 16.37 16.60 8.65
C SER A 176 14.88 16.95 8.47
N ASN A 177 14.58 18.05 7.90
CA ASN A 177 13.22 18.46 7.51
C ASN A 177 13.35 19.40 6.29
N GLY A 178 14.07 18.90 5.27
CA GLY A 178 14.47 19.69 4.10
C GLY A 178 13.32 20.07 3.19
N GLY A 179 12.27 19.24 3.15
CA GLY A 179 11.14 19.41 2.24
C GLY A 179 11.44 18.96 0.81
N LEU A 180 10.62 19.39 -0.12
CA LEU A 180 10.75 19.08 -1.55
C LEU A 180 11.89 19.88 -2.17
N THR A 181 12.79 19.22 -2.89
CA THR A 181 13.89 19.89 -3.60
C THR A 181 13.42 20.55 -4.90
N ASN A 182 14.28 21.34 -5.56
CA ASN A 182 13.98 21.83 -6.90
C ASN A 182 13.84 20.69 -7.92
N ASP A 183 14.69 19.67 -7.83
CA ASP A 183 14.58 18.47 -8.68
C ASP A 183 13.30 17.68 -8.36
N GLY A 184 12.85 17.68 -7.10
CA GLY A 184 11.57 17.10 -6.71
C GLY A 184 10.37 17.79 -7.36
N LYS A 185 10.39 19.12 -7.48
CA LYS A 185 9.35 19.86 -8.22
C LYS A 185 9.34 19.50 -9.70
N VAL A 186 10.53 19.40 -10.30
CA VAL A 186 10.67 18.96 -11.70
C VAL A 186 10.20 17.51 -11.88
N LEU A 187 10.47 16.64 -10.90
CA LEU A 187 10.01 15.26 -10.92
C LEU A 187 8.48 15.19 -10.92
N ILE A 188 7.80 15.94 -10.04
CA ILE A 188 6.33 15.98 -9.97
C ILE A 188 5.75 16.45 -11.32
N ASP A 189 6.25 17.54 -11.88
CA ASP A 189 5.80 18.03 -13.19
C ASP A 189 6.05 17.01 -14.33
N ALA A 190 7.18 16.30 -14.29
CA ALA A 190 7.47 15.23 -15.24
C ALA A 190 6.51 14.05 -15.10
N MET A 191 6.16 13.66 -13.86
CA MET A 191 5.18 12.61 -13.57
C MET A 191 3.80 12.98 -14.12
N GLU A 192 3.30 14.17 -13.80
CA GLU A 192 1.99 14.65 -14.26
C GLU A 192 1.91 14.73 -15.79
N LYS A 193 2.98 15.23 -16.44
CA LYS A 193 3.09 15.28 -17.89
C LYS A 193 3.18 13.90 -18.54
N SER A 194 3.71 12.91 -17.83
CA SER A 194 3.83 11.55 -18.34
C SER A 194 2.61 10.66 -18.00
N GLY A 195 1.67 11.15 -17.19
CA GLY A 195 0.49 10.38 -16.78
C GLY A 195 0.81 9.37 -15.69
N ILE A 196 1.63 9.77 -14.71
CA ILE A 196 1.95 9.02 -13.50
C ILE A 196 1.34 9.75 -12.31
N THR A 197 0.58 9.03 -11.47
CA THR A 197 0.04 9.55 -10.22
C THR A 197 1.17 9.75 -9.21
N VAL A 198 1.22 10.92 -8.58
CA VAL A 198 2.16 11.23 -7.49
C VAL A 198 1.67 10.59 -6.21
N ASP A 199 2.44 9.65 -5.64
CA ASP A 199 2.20 9.05 -4.33
C ASP A 199 3.06 9.74 -3.26
N LEU A 200 2.47 10.01 -2.11
CA LEU A 200 3.12 10.63 -0.97
C LEU A 200 3.24 9.69 0.23
N SER A 201 2.88 8.42 0.06
CA SER A 201 3.16 7.38 1.05
C SER A 201 4.66 7.27 1.29
N HIS A 202 5.10 7.06 2.53
CA HIS A 202 6.51 7.05 2.95
C HIS A 202 7.25 8.39 2.89
N VAL A 203 6.61 9.45 2.38
CA VAL A 203 7.21 10.78 2.23
C VAL A 203 7.13 11.56 3.55
N GLY A 204 8.14 12.37 3.84
CA GLY A 204 8.18 13.19 5.05
C GLY A 204 7.12 14.29 5.06
N GLU A 205 6.70 14.72 6.25
CA GLU A 205 5.62 15.69 6.47
C GLU A 205 5.77 16.96 5.61
N ARG A 206 6.93 17.60 5.70
CA ARG A 206 7.20 18.84 4.95
C ARG A 206 7.30 18.59 3.46
N THR A 207 7.99 17.52 3.04
CA THR A 207 8.10 17.15 1.64
C THR A 207 6.73 16.87 1.04
N SER A 208 5.86 16.18 1.76
CA SER A 208 4.48 15.90 1.33
C SER A 208 3.67 17.19 1.18
N MET A 209 3.77 18.12 2.13
CA MET A 209 3.07 19.40 2.04
C MET A 209 3.56 20.22 0.86
N ASP A 210 4.88 20.33 0.68
CA ASP A 210 5.48 21.05 -0.46
C ASP A 210 5.07 20.42 -1.80
N ALA A 211 4.99 19.07 -1.85
CA ALA A 211 4.55 18.33 -3.03
C ALA A 211 3.07 18.58 -3.35
N LEU A 212 2.18 18.58 -2.33
CA LEU A 212 0.76 18.91 -2.49
C LEU A 212 0.53 20.35 -3.00
N TYR A 213 1.39 21.28 -2.63
CA TYR A 213 1.35 22.64 -3.20
C TYR A 213 1.95 22.73 -4.61
N ALA A 214 2.91 21.88 -4.97
CA ALA A 214 3.53 21.88 -6.30
C ALA A 214 2.68 21.13 -7.34
N ALA A 215 1.89 20.14 -6.90
CA ALA A 215 1.05 19.33 -7.77
C ALA A 215 -0.07 20.17 -8.43
N THR A 216 -0.32 19.92 -9.71
CA THR A 216 -1.41 20.53 -10.50
C THR A 216 -2.54 19.54 -10.78
N LYS A 217 -2.31 18.26 -10.48
CA LYS A 217 -3.27 17.16 -10.52
C LYS A 217 -3.40 16.53 -9.12
N PRO A 218 -4.41 15.68 -8.89
CA PRO A 218 -4.52 14.95 -7.63
C PRO A 218 -3.24 14.18 -7.32
N ALA A 219 -2.66 14.42 -6.13
CA ALA A 219 -1.64 13.57 -5.53
C ALA A 219 -2.29 12.75 -4.41
N VAL A 220 -1.75 11.60 -4.10
CA VAL A 220 -2.38 10.61 -3.23
C VAL A 220 -1.46 10.12 -2.12
N PHE A 221 -2.05 9.50 -1.10
CA PHE A 221 -1.36 8.60 -0.20
C PHE A 221 -1.92 7.20 -0.47
N THR A 222 -1.20 6.37 -1.21
CA THR A 222 -1.69 5.04 -1.61
C THR A 222 -1.94 4.14 -0.41
N HIS A 223 -1.18 4.30 0.71
CA HIS A 223 -1.28 3.50 1.92
C HIS A 223 -0.73 4.26 3.13
N SER A 224 -1.63 4.87 3.91
CA SER A 224 -1.29 5.64 5.12
C SER A 224 -2.45 5.69 6.11
N ASN A 225 -2.15 5.93 7.40
CA ASN A 225 -3.15 5.99 8.45
C ASN A 225 -3.12 7.35 9.18
N PRO A 226 -4.15 7.69 9.99
CA PRO A 226 -4.20 8.95 10.71
C PRO A 226 -3.19 8.96 11.87
N LYS A 227 -2.28 9.92 11.83
CA LYS A 227 -1.28 10.12 12.88
C LYS A 227 -1.92 10.49 14.22
N ALA A 228 -3.11 11.10 14.19
CA ALA A 228 -3.86 11.45 15.39
C ALA A 228 -4.32 10.22 16.19
N LEU A 229 -4.61 9.09 15.52
CA LEU A 229 -4.98 7.83 16.18
C LEU A 229 -3.76 6.97 16.48
N PHE A 230 -2.80 6.94 15.56
CA PHE A 230 -1.63 6.07 15.63
C PHE A 230 -0.37 6.89 15.40
N ASN A 231 0.24 7.37 16.48
CA ASN A 231 1.40 8.27 16.42
C ASN A 231 2.65 7.56 15.90
N HIS A 232 2.77 7.50 14.59
CA HIS A 232 3.91 6.89 13.90
C HIS A 232 4.42 7.82 12.79
N PRO A 233 5.75 7.92 12.55
CA PRO A 233 6.30 8.79 11.50
C PRO A 233 5.79 8.49 10.09
N ARG A 234 5.36 7.26 9.84
CA ARG A 234 4.81 6.77 8.56
C ARG A 234 3.37 7.25 8.32
N ASN A 235 2.67 7.65 9.38
CA ASN A 235 1.29 8.14 9.32
C ASN A 235 1.26 9.64 9.03
N ILE A 236 0.13 10.11 8.49
CA ILE A 236 -0.02 11.48 8.02
C ILE A 236 -0.84 12.34 9.01
N SER A 237 -0.52 13.62 9.06
CA SER A 237 -1.28 14.59 9.84
C SER A 237 -2.62 14.93 9.19
N ASP A 238 -3.50 15.52 9.98
CA ASP A 238 -4.80 16.01 9.52
C ASP A 238 -4.65 17.08 8.44
N GLU A 239 -3.63 17.92 8.57
CA GLU A 239 -3.32 18.98 7.60
C GLU A 239 -2.94 18.38 6.24
N LEU A 240 -2.12 17.33 6.22
CA LEU A 240 -1.77 16.62 4.99
C LEU A 240 -3.00 15.95 4.36
N ALA A 241 -3.82 15.27 5.16
CA ALA A 241 -5.04 14.63 4.68
C ALA A 241 -6.01 15.64 4.06
N LYS A 242 -6.26 16.78 4.75
CA LYS A 242 -7.11 17.88 4.25
C LYS A 242 -6.56 18.47 2.96
N LYS A 243 -5.25 18.74 2.88
CA LYS A 243 -4.65 19.29 1.67
C LYS A 243 -4.69 18.31 0.50
N CYS A 244 -4.49 17.00 0.76
CA CYS A 244 -4.67 15.96 -0.24
C CYS A 244 -6.10 15.95 -0.81
N ALA A 245 -7.11 16.00 0.06
CA ALA A 245 -8.52 16.07 -0.35
C ALA A 245 -8.85 17.34 -1.14
N GLU A 246 -8.33 18.52 -0.71
CA GLU A 246 -8.53 19.81 -1.38
C GLU A 246 -8.12 19.77 -2.86
N ILE A 247 -7.05 19.03 -3.20
CA ILE A 247 -6.59 18.88 -4.59
C ILE A 247 -7.17 17.66 -5.30
N GLY A 248 -8.22 17.04 -4.75
CA GLY A 248 -8.92 15.89 -5.34
C GLY A 248 -8.26 14.52 -5.08
N GLY A 249 -7.25 14.45 -4.23
CA GLY A 249 -6.55 13.22 -3.92
C GLY A 249 -7.36 12.24 -3.07
N VAL A 250 -6.74 11.09 -2.78
CA VAL A 250 -7.29 9.99 -1.97
C VAL A 250 -6.24 9.49 -1.00
N VAL A 251 -6.66 9.14 0.21
CA VAL A 251 -5.85 8.46 1.23
C VAL A 251 -6.30 7.02 1.35
N GLY A 252 -5.43 6.06 1.05
CA GLY A 252 -5.65 4.64 1.23
C GLY A 252 -5.35 4.18 2.65
N ILE A 253 -6.33 3.55 3.29
CA ILE A 253 -6.16 2.95 4.62
C ILE A 253 -5.25 1.74 4.51
N CYS A 254 -4.24 1.70 5.37
CA CYS A 254 -3.19 0.69 5.35
C CYS A 254 -3.39 -0.31 6.48
N SER A 255 -3.26 -1.61 6.16
CA SER A 255 -3.37 -2.67 7.17
C SER A 255 -2.04 -3.05 7.81
N TYR A 256 -0.92 -2.42 7.44
CA TYR A 256 0.39 -2.75 7.99
C TYR A 256 0.43 -2.53 9.51
N PRO A 257 0.65 -3.60 10.33
CA PRO A 257 0.41 -3.56 11.76
C PRO A 257 1.14 -2.44 12.52
N PRO A 258 2.43 -2.15 12.26
CA PRO A 258 3.15 -1.12 13.01
C PRO A 258 2.54 0.29 12.91
N ILE A 259 1.84 0.60 11.83
CA ILE A 259 1.24 1.92 11.63
C ILE A 259 -0.26 1.99 11.98
N LEU A 260 -0.82 0.87 12.45
CA LEU A 260 -2.14 0.76 13.07
C LEU A 260 -2.07 0.54 14.58
N TRP A 261 -0.87 0.54 15.17
CA TRP A 261 -0.68 0.25 16.58
C TRP A 261 -0.85 1.51 17.43
N ASP A 262 -1.78 1.48 18.37
CA ASP A 262 -2.04 2.54 19.35
C ASP A 262 -1.06 2.55 20.55
N GLY A 263 -0.16 1.55 20.63
CA GLY A 263 0.78 1.36 21.74
C GLY A 263 0.32 0.34 22.79
N GLU A 264 -0.94 -0.05 22.79
CA GLU A 264 -1.55 -0.91 23.81
C GLU A 264 -2.19 -2.18 23.23
N HIS A 265 -3.01 -2.05 22.20
CA HIS A 265 -3.81 -3.13 21.64
C HIS A 265 -3.20 -3.72 20.37
N PHE A 266 -3.42 -5.01 20.18
CA PHE A 266 -3.03 -5.68 18.94
C PHE A 266 -3.87 -5.14 17.78
N PRO A 267 -3.29 -4.62 16.68
CA PRO A 267 -4.06 -4.10 15.56
C PRO A 267 -4.87 -5.20 14.86
N GLY A 268 -6.08 -4.86 14.48
CA GLY A 268 -7.00 -5.72 13.76
C GLY A 268 -7.94 -4.91 12.87
N ILE A 269 -9.01 -5.57 12.44
CA ILE A 269 -10.04 -4.97 11.61
C ILE A 269 -10.68 -3.74 12.28
N GLU A 270 -10.79 -3.72 13.61
CA GLU A 270 -11.41 -2.59 14.33
C GLU A 270 -10.55 -1.34 14.22
N GLN A 271 -9.22 -1.41 14.42
CA GLN A 271 -8.30 -0.29 14.25
C GLN A 271 -8.24 0.17 12.79
N PHE A 272 -8.33 -0.76 11.84
CA PHE A 272 -8.43 -0.45 10.42
C PHE A 272 -9.73 0.33 10.11
N MET A 273 -10.84 -0.09 10.69
CA MET A 273 -12.12 0.62 10.56
C MET A 273 -12.13 1.98 11.26
N ASP A 274 -11.48 2.10 12.42
CA ASP A 274 -11.36 3.37 13.14
C ASP A 274 -10.54 4.38 12.30
N ALA A 275 -9.45 3.96 11.65
CA ALA A 275 -8.72 4.79 10.70
C ALA A 275 -9.58 5.25 9.53
N MET A 276 -10.37 4.33 8.96
CA MET A 276 -11.28 4.62 7.84
C MET A 276 -12.35 5.64 8.24
N VAL A 277 -13.05 5.41 9.34
CA VAL A 277 -14.09 6.32 9.86
C VAL A 277 -13.48 7.69 10.14
N TYR A 278 -12.33 7.74 10.80
CA TYR A 278 -11.63 8.99 11.10
C TYR A 278 -11.37 9.83 9.86
N PHE A 279 -10.80 9.24 8.81
CA PHE A 279 -10.57 9.99 7.58
C PHE A 279 -11.86 10.32 6.83
N CYS A 280 -12.88 9.46 6.83
CA CYS A 280 -14.18 9.80 6.25
C CYS A 280 -14.80 11.03 6.92
N ASP A 281 -14.72 11.12 8.25
CA ASP A 281 -15.21 12.27 9.02
C ASP A 281 -14.38 13.54 8.78
N LEU A 282 -13.05 13.38 8.59
CA LEU A 282 -12.13 14.50 8.46
C LEU A 282 -12.12 15.12 7.06
N ILE A 283 -12.15 14.30 6.00
CA ILE A 283 -11.90 14.72 4.61
C ILE A 283 -13.02 14.31 3.64
N GLY A 284 -14.05 13.60 4.11
CA GLY A 284 -15.13 13.09 3.27
C GLY A 284 -14.85 11.73 2.65
N VAL A 285 -15.90 10.95 2.45
CA VAL A 285 -15.84 9.59 1.93
C VAL A 285 -15.24 9.51 0.51
N GLU A 286 -15.38 10.59 -0.26
CA GLU A 286 -14.87 10.71 -1.64
C GLU A 286 -13.34 10.76 -1.71
N HIS A 287 -12.66 10.93 -0.57
CA HIS A 287 -11.21 11.06 -0.47
C HIS A 287 -10.55 9.91 0.31
N VAL A 288 -11.31 8.85 0.59
CA VAL A 288 -10.81 7.65 1.29
C VAL A 288 -10.81 6.45 0.35
N GLY A 289 -9.78 5.62 0.44
CA GLY A 289 -9.63 4.37 -0.30
C GLY A 289 -8.95 3.30 0.54
N ILE A 290 -8.49 2.24 -0.09
CA ILE A 290 -7.79 1.14 0.56
C ILE A 290 -6.46 0.89 -0.15
N GLY A 291 -5.39 0.69 0.64
CA GLY A 291 -4.10 0.21 0.18
C GLY A 291 -3.50 -0.65 1.29
N ILE A 292 -3.75 -1.96 1.22
CA ILE A 292 -3.53 -2.89 2.34
C ILE A 292 -2.06 -2.95 2.76
N ASP A 293 -1.12 -2.73 1.85
CA ASP A 293 0.33 -2.88 2.09
C ASP A 293 0.67 -4.31 2.53
N SER A 294 0.14 -5.28 1.82
CA SER A 294 0.30 -6.70 2.13
C SER A 294 0.61 -7.51 0.88
N ASN A 295 1.25 -8.65 1.08
CA ASN A 295 1.27 -9.69 0.06
C ASN A 295 -0.11 -10.36 -0.01
N ALA A 296 -0.39 -11.01 -1.13
CA ALA A 296 -1.60 -11.80 -1.28
C ALA A 296 -1.73 -12.87 -0.17
N THR A 297 -0.59 -13.39 0.31
CA THR A 297 -0.55 -14.29 1.47
C THR A 297 0.29 -13.72 2.61
N PRO A 298 -0.19 -13.73 3.86
CA PRO A 298 0.55 -13.25 5.03
C PRO A 298 1.91 -13.96 5.22
N GLY A 299 2.00 -15.25 4.86
CA GLY A 299 3.21 -16.06 4.99
C GLY A 299 4.39 -15.64 4.13
N ALA A 300 4.19 -14.87 3.06
CA ALA A 300 5.30 -14.43 2.20
C ALA A 300 6.26 -13.46 2.90
N TYR A 301 5.80 -12.69 3.89
CA TYR A 301 6.67 -11.89 4.76
C TYR A 301 7.51 -12.74 5.73
N LEU A 302 7.08 -13.95 6.02
CA LEU A 302 7.64 -14.80 7.03
C LEU A 302 8.85 -15.62 6.55
N HIS A 303 8.86 -15.97 5.28
CA HIS A 303 9.95 -16.70 4.65
C HIS A 303 11.07 -15.79 4.11
N ARG A 304 10.80 -14.52 3.89
CA ARG A 304 11.82 -13.55 3.49
C ARG A 304 12.62 -13.05 4.69
N ASP A 305 13.29 -13.97 5.37
CA ASP A 305 14.59 -13.66 5.93
C ASP A 305 14.72 -13.16 7.35
N SER A 306 15.30 -14.03 8.13
CA SER A 306 16.33 -13.61 9.10
C SER A 306 17.26 -12.51 8.54
N ALA A 307 17.56 -12.45 7.24
CA ALA A 307 18.35 -11.42 6.59
C ALA A 307 17.60 -10.08 6.38
N TYR A 308 16.32 -10.08 6.05
CA TYR A 308 15.49 -8.87 6.00
C TYR A 308 15.31 -8.26 7.40
N PHE A 309 14.99 -9.10 8.40
CA PHE A 309 14.93 -8.66 9.80
C PHE A 309 16.30 -8.22 10.34
N ALA A 310 17.40 -8.84 9.91
CA ALA A 310 18.75 -8.38 10.25
C ALA A 310 19.08 -7.04 9.56
N LYS A 311 18.56 -6.77 8.38
CA LYS A 311 18.70 -5.49 7.66
C LYS A 311 17.84 -4.40 8.29
N LEU A 312 16.60 -4.71 8.67
CA LEU A 312 15.72 -3.84 9.46
C LEU A 312 16.34 -3.51 10.84
N ASN A 313 17.05 -4.45 11.44
CA ASN A 313 17.74 -4.23 12.73
C ASN A 313 18.87 -3.21 12.67
N ARG A 314 19.39 -2.87 11.51
CA ARG A 314 20.41 -1.83 11.31
C ARG A 314 19.82 -0.47 10.99
N SER A 315 18.52 -0.36 10.70
CA SER A 315 17.84 0.89 10.39
C SER A 315 17.04 1.41 11.59
N LYS A 316 16.81 2.72 11.67
CA LYS A 316 15.94 3.33 12.68
C LYS A 316 14.49 2.87 12.57
N GLU A 317 14.07 2.32 11.44
CA GLU A 317 12.77 1.66 11.21
C GLU A 317 12.52 0.52 12.19
N SER A 318 13.59 -0.15 12.64
CA SER A 318 13.51 -1.29 13.54
C SER A 318 13.00 -0.93 14.95
N ILE A 319 13.00 0.33 15.37
CA ILE A 319 12.64 0.70 16.74
C ILE A 319 11.14 0.53 16.98
N SER A 320 10.29 1.05 16.08
CA SER A 320 8.83 0.88 16.19
C SER A 320 8.40 -0.55 15.92
N TYR A 321 9.04 -1.24 14.97
CA TYR A 321 8.80 -2.64 14.69
C TYR A 321 9.24 -3.55 15.84
N LYS A 322 10.41 -3.29 16.45
CA LYS A 322 10.87 -3.99 17.66
C LYS A 322 9.94 -3.79 18.85
N SER A 323 9.47 -2.57 19.07
CA SER A 323 8.52 -2.26 20.15
C SER A 323 7.19 -3.00 19.93
N TYR A 324 6.73 -3.09 18.69
CA TYR A 324 5.53 -3.82 18.32
C TYR A 324 5.67 -5.34 18.50
N MET A 325 6.80 -5.92 18.07
CA MET A 325 7.07 -7.36 18.19
C MET A 325 7.48 -7.79 19.59
N ALA A 326 7.97 -6.85 20.43
CA ALA A 326 8.40 -7.14 21.79
C ALA A 326 7.20 -7.55 22.68
N GLY A 327 7.03 -8.85 22.85
CA GLY A 327 6.04 -9.46 23.74
C GLY A 327 4.77 -10.01 23.09
N ARG A 328 4.62 -9.93 21.76
CA ARG A 328 3.37 -10.34 21.07
C ARG A 328 3.51 -11.50 20.08
N GLY A 329 4.71 -12.02 19.88
CA GLY A 329 4.92 -13.18 19.00
C GLY A 329 4.61 -12.89 17.52
N TYR A 330 4.51 -13.98 16.77
CA TYR A 330 4.36 -13.99 15.33
C TYR A 330 3.05 -13.39 14.77
N LEU A 331 1.96 -13.44 15.51
CA LEU A 331 0.68 -12.83 15.15
C LEU A 331 0.79 -11.31 14.89
N GLY A 332 1.94 -10.71 15.25
CA GLY A 332 2.27 -9.33 14.96
C GLY A 332 2.49 -8.97 13.49
N ALA A 333 2.58 -9.96 12.61
CA ALA A 333 2.72 -9.71 11.16
C ALA A 333 1.38 -9.78 10.40
N CYS A 334 0.29 -10.12 11.09
CA CYS A 334 -1.03 -10.32 10.48
C CYS A 334 -2.09 -9.67 11.36
N ASN A 335 -2.78 -8.68 10.86
CA ASN A 335 -3.91 -8.07 11.56
C ASN A 335 -5.11 -8.99 11.56
N GLU A 336 -5.71 -9.21 12.71
CA GLU A 336 -6.92 -10.01 12.82
C GLU A 336 -8.04 -9.43 11.94
N GLY A 337 -8.54 -10.23 11.00
CA GLY A 337 -9.65 -9.86 10.12
C GLY A 337 -9.28 -9.04 8.88
N VAL A 338 -8.02 -8.57 8.73
CA VAL A 338 -7.56 -7.78 7.57
C VAL A 338 -6.08 -8.02 7.26
N CYS A 339 -5.69 -9.29 7.20
CA CYS A 339 -4.29 -9.67 7.01
C CYS A 339 -3.91 -10.03 5.56
N SER A 340 -4.87 -10.07 4.66
CA SER A 340 -4.68 -10.48 3.27
C SER A 340 -5.68 -9.78 2.37
N LEU A 341 -5.36 -9.70 1.08
CA LEU A 341 -6.33 -9.32 0.04
C LEU A 341 -7.62 -10.16 0.12
N ALA A 342 -7.53 -11.43 0.51
CA ALA A 342 -8.69 -12.31 0.68
C ALA A 342 -9.74 -11.77 1.67
N ASN A 343 -9.39 -10.82 2.53
CA ASN A 343 -10.30 -10.28 3.56
C ASN A 343 -11.10 -9.05 3.11
N PHE A 344 -11.07 -8.64 1.85
CA PHE A 344 -11.88 -7.51 1.38
C PHE A 344 -13.38 -7.68 1.66
N VAL A 345 -13.91 -8.90 1.56
CA VAL A 345 -15.31 -9.15 1.90
C VAL A 345 -15.61 -8.90 3.38
N ASN A 346 -14.65 -9.21 4.26
CA ASN A 346 -14.76 -8.93 5.70
C ASN A 346 -14.69 -7.42 5.99
N ILE A 347 -13.85 -6.67 5.23
CA ILE A 347 -13.83 -5.20 5.29
C ILE A 347 -15.20 -4.64 4.93
N VAL A 348 -15.84 -5.13 3.85
CA VAL A 348 -17.19 -4.70 3.45
C VAL A 348 -18.22 -4.95 4.54
N ASP A 349 -18.17 -6.11 5.19
CA ASP A 349 -19.09 -6.46 6.26
C ASP A 349 -18.93 -5.55 7.49
N HIS A 350 -17.68 -5.21 7.85
CA HIS A 350 -17.39 -4.26 8.92
C HIS A 350 -17.78 -2.82 8.55
N MET A 351 -17.66 -2.41 7.30
CA MET A 351 -18.19 -1.12 6.84
C MET A 351 -19.70 -1.05 7.01
N LEU A 352 -20.45 -2.10 6.65
CA LEU A 352 -21.90 -2.19 6.91
C LEU A 352 -22.23 -2.10 8.39
N LYS A 353 -21.50 -2.83 9.24
CA LYS A 353 -21.64 -2.79 10.72
C LYS A 353 -21.39 -1.40 11.29
N ARG A 354 -20.46 -0.63 10.71
CA ARG A 354 -20.18 0.79 11.07
C ARG A 354 -21.16 1.79 10.44
N GLY A 355 -22.15 1.32 9.66
CA GLY A 355 -23.24 2.13 9.12
C GLY A 355 -23.00 2.77 7.77
N PHE A 356 -21.89 2.45 7.08
CA PHE A 356 -21.66 2.90 5.72
C PHE A 356 -22.75 2.42 4.78
N LYS A 357 -23.16 3.29 3.85
CA LYS A 357 -24.12 2.96 2.80
C LYS A 357 -23.41 2.29 1.63
N GLU A 358 -24.12 1.47 0.87
CA GLU A 358 -23.57 0.78 -0.30
C GLU A 358 -22.81 1.72 -1.26
N LYS A 359 -23.34 2.92 -1.50
CA LYS A 359 -22.67 3.92 -2.34
C LYS A 359 -21.32 4.34 -1.76
N GLU A 360 -21.23 4.57 -0.47
CA GLU A 360 -20.01 4.97 0.23
C GLU A 360 -18.99 3.83 0.21
N ILE A 361 -19.45 2.60 0.40
CA ILE A 361 -18.62 1.39 0.31
C ILE A 361 -17.99 1.27 -1.10
N LYS A 362 -18.79 1.43 -2.15
CA LYS A 362 -18.30 1.36 -3.54
C LYS A 362 -17.27 2.46 -3.86
N LEU A 363 -17.47 3.67 -3.34
CA LEU A 363 -16.49 4.75 -3.45
C LEU A 363 -15.15 4.35 -2.84
N ILE A 364 -15.15 3.91 -1.58
CA ILE A 364 -13.94 3.55 -0.83
C ILE A 364 -13.24 2.32 -1.43
N LEU A 365 -14.01 1.31 -1.88
CA LEU A 365 -13.44 0.09 -2.44
C LEU A 365 -12.64 0.34 -3.73
N GLY A 366 -13.04 1.33 -4.56
CA GLY A 366 -12.30 1.54 -5.80
C GLY A 366 -12.74 2.70 -6.67
N GLU A 367 -13.97 3.21 -6.56
CA GLU A 367 -14.44 4.27 -7.45
C GLU A 367 -13.66 5.59 -7.23
N ASN A 368 -13.24 5.89 -5.99
CA ASN A 368 -12.40 7.03 -5.68
C ASN A 368 -11.02 6.93 -6.35
N TRP A 369 -10.41 5.73 -6.33
CA TRP A 369 -9.16 5.46 -7.05
C TRP A 369 -9.33 5.58 -8.56
N LEU A 370 -10.41 5.02 -9.10
CA LEU A 370 -10.70 5.09 -10.52
C LEU A 370 -10.87 6.55 -11.00
N ARG A 371 -11.53 7.40 -10.19
CA ARG A 371 -11.62 8.85 -10.45
C ARG A 371 -10.24 9.48 -10.52
N VAL A 372 -9.40 9.29 -9.51
CA VAL A 372 -8.03 9.84 -9.49
C VAL A 372 -7.22 9.37 -10.69
N PHE A 373 -7.27 8.09 -11.03
CA PHE A 373 -6.53 7.55 -12.17
C PHE A 373 -7.00 8.12 -13.51
N ARG A 374 -8.30 8.39 -13.67
CA ARG A 374 -8.82 9.09 -14.86
C ARG A 374 -8.32 10.53 -14.98
N GLU A 375 -8.10 11.21 -13.87
CA GLU A 375 -7.58 12.59 -13.84
C GLU A 375 -6.06 12.67 -14.03
N THR A 376 -5.33 11.67 -13.53
CA THR A 376 -3.87 11.71 -13.51
C THR A 376 -3.22 11.01 -14.69
N TRP A 377 -3.78 9.88 -15.16
CA TRP A 377 -3.20 9.12 -16.27
C TRP A 377 -3.55 9.71 -17.62
N LYS A 378 -2.76 9.39 -18.63
CA LYS A 378 -3.08 9.69 -20.02
C LYS A 378 -4.03 8.64 -20.57
N ASN A 379 -5.02 9.07 -21.32
CA ASN A 379 -5.95 8.20 -22.06
C ASN A 379 -5.29 7.60 -23.31
#